data_999aa395bd95a89e8a42b5fafea51fc7
#
_entry.id   999aa395bd95a89e8a42b5fafea51fc7
#
_cell.length_a   1.000
_cell.length_b   1.000
_cell.length_c   1.000
_cell.angle_alpha   90.00
_cell.angle_beta   90.00
_cell.angle_gamma   90.00
#
_symmetry.space_group_name_H-M   'P 1'
#
loop_
_entity.id
_entity.type
_entity.pdbx_description
1 polymer ?
#
loop_
_entity_poly.entity_id
_entity_poly.type
_entity_poly.pdbx_seq_one_letter_code
_entity_poly.pdbx_strand_id
1 'polypeptide(L)'
;KMQQGVETDELELLKAGVIQNFEFTYELCWKFMKRWIETNISSEIVDGVTRRELFRLSAENRLIIDFDEWMEYHWARNISLHTYNSEIAEEVYQITLKFIKAAQDFLGRLEMRND
;
A
#
# COMPACT_ATOMS: atom_id res chain seq x y z
N LYS A 1 37.22 -2.78 2.10
CA LYS A 1 36.40 -2.77 3.32
C LYS A 1 35.57 -1.50 3.46
N MET A 2 36.18 -0.35 3.15
CA MET A 2 35.46 0.93 3.20
C MET A 2 34.36 1.00 2.13
N GLN A 3 34.61 0.42 0.94
CA GLN A 3 33.63 0.40 -0.13
C GLN A 3 32.39 -0.45 0.22
N GLN A 4 32.60 -1.59 0.90
CA GLN A 4 31.49 -2.44 1.31
C GLN A 4 30.56 -1.75 2.31
N GLY A 5 31.14 -1.00 3.25
CA GLY A 5 30.36 -0.23 4.21
C GLY A 5 29.51 0.85 3.54
N VAL A 6 30.11 1.58 2.58
CA VAL A 6 29.43 2.62 1.83
C VAL A 6 28.32 2.02 0.98
N GLU A 7 28.56 0.90 0.31
CA GLU A 7 27.56 0.21 -0.50
C GLU A 7 26.37 -0.27 0.34
N THR A 8 26.64 -0.79 1.53
CA THR A 8 25.61 -1.25 2.45
C THR A 8 24.76 -0.07 2.92
N ASP A 9 25.39 1.05 3.27
CA ASP A 9 24.69 2.25 3.72
C ASP A 9 23.83 2.84 2.60
N GLU A 10 24.36 2.87 1.37
CA GLU A 10 23.60 3.34 0.22
C GLU A 10 22.40 2.45 -0.06
N LEU A 11 22.59 1.12 0.03
CA LEU A 11 21.51 0.17 -0.20
C LEU A 11 20.41 0.34 0.86
N GLU A 12 20.77 0.49 2.12
CA GLU A 12 19.81 0.70 3.20
C GLU A 12 19.05 2.02 3.02
N LEU A 13 19.74 3.07 2.56
CA LEU A 13 19.11 4.34 2.28
C LEU A 13 18.10 4.22 1.14
N LEU A 14 18.44 3.47 0.08
CA LEU A 14 17.53 3.21 -1.03
C LEU A 14 16.30 2.43 -0.58
N LYS A 15 16.49 1.40 0.24
CA LYS A 15 15.38 0.63 0.78
C LYS A 15 14.46 1.48 1.65
N ALA A 16 15.04 2.32 2.50
CA ALA A 16 14.27 3.24 3.33
C ALA A 16 13.43 4.19 2.48
N GLY A 17 14.00 4.69 1.38
CA GLY A 17 13.28 5.54 0.44
C GLY A 17 12.12 4.82 -0.23
N VAL A 18 12.32 3.56 -0.61
CA VAL A 18 11.26 2.75 -1.21
C VAL A 18 10.12 2.53 -0.21
N ILE A 19 10.46 2.22 1.04
CA ILE A 19 9.45 2.01 2.08
C ILE A 19 8.68 3.30 2.35
N GLN A 20 9.35 4.44 2.39
CA GLN A 20 8.71 5.73 2.60
C GLN A 20 7.73 6.05 1.46
N ASN A 21 8.12 5.81 0.23
CA ASN A 21 7.25 5.99 -0.92
C ASN A 21 6.06 5.04 -0.87
N PHE A 22 6.27 3.82 -0.42
CA PHE A 22 5.19 2.87 -0.21
C PHE A 22 4.17 3.40 0.80
N GLU A 23 4.64 3.89 1.93
CA GLU A 23 3.75 4.44 2.97
C GLU A 23 2.88 5.56 2.43
N PHE A 24 3.49 6.48 1.70
CA PHE A 24 2.80 7.61 1.09
C PHE A 24 1.78 7.14 0.04
N THR A 25 2.19 6.26 -0.85
CA THR A 25 1.33 5.77 -1.93
C THR A 25 0.17 4.94 -1.39
N TYR A 26 0.44 4.12 -0.39
CA TYR A 26 -0.62 3.35 0.27
C TYR A 26 -1.70 4.26 0.84
N GLU A 27 -1.29 5.35 1.51
CA GLU A 27 -2.25 6.31 2.05
C GLU A 27 -3.14 6.91 0.96
N LEU A 28 -2.55 7.26 -0.18
CA LEU A 28 -3.32 7.78 -1.30
C LEU A 28 -4.28 6.75 -1.87
N CYS A 29 -3.84 5.50 -1.99
CA CYS A 29 -4.68 4.45 -2.57
C CYS A 29 -5.96 4.23 -1.76
N TRP A 30 -5.86 4.07 -0.44
CA TRP A 30 -7.08 3.81 0.32
C TRP A 30 -8.00 5.05 0.37
N LYS A 31 -7.43 6.25 0.32
CA LYS A 31 -8.23 7.47 0.26
C LYS A 31 -9.01 7.55 -1.06
N PHE A 32 -8.39 7.16 -2.16
CA PHE A 32 -9.07 7.10 -3.46
C PHE A 32 -10.15 6.03 -3.49
N MET A 33 -9.90 4.87 -2.88
CA MET A 33 -10.93 3.83 -2.75
C MET A 33 -12.15 4.35 -2.01
N LYS A 34 -11.92 4.98 -0.87
CA LYS A 34 -12.99 5.54 -0.05
C LYS A 34 -13.79 6.59 -0.83
N ARG A 35 -13.10 7.47 -1.51
CA ARG A 35 -13.73 8.53 -2.29
C ARG A 35 -14.57 7.97 -3.42
N TRP A 36 -14.07 6.96 -4.12
CA TRP A 36 -14.82 6.34 -5.20
C TRP A 36 -16.12 5.71 -4.69
N ILE A 37 -16.05 4.99 -3.58
CA ILE A 37 -17.22 4.34 -2.99
C ILE A 37 -18.22 5.39 -2.48
N GLU A 38 -17.74 6.46 -1.83
CA GLU A 38 -18.59 7.57 -1.39
C GLU A 38 -19.37 8.17 -2.56
N THR A 39 -18.70 8.37 -3.67
CA THR A 39 -19.24 9.05 -4.83
C THR A 39 -20.17 8.15 -5.65
N ASN A 40 -19.83 6.88 -5.80
CA ASN A 40 -20.51 5.99 -6.74
C ASN A 40 -21.49 5.02 -6.08
N ILE A 41 -21.39 4.82 -4.78
CA ILE A 41 -22.25 3.88 -4.06
C ILE A 41 -23.01 4.59 -2.95
N SER A 42 -22.32 4.95 -1.86
CA SER A 42 -22.96 5.63 -0.73
C SER A 42 -21.90 6.15 0.24
N SER A 43 -22.04 7.39 0.66
CA SER A 43 -21.18 7.97 1.69
C SER A 43 -21.41 7.31 3.04
N GLU A 44 -22.62 6.81 3.30
CA GLU A 44 -22.95 6.17 4.57
C GLU A 44 -22.22 4.86 4.77
N ILE A 45 -22.01 4.09 3.68
CA ILE A 45 -21.34 2.80 3.73
C ILE A 45 -19.90 2.93 4.22
N VAL A 46 -19.21 4.02 3.85
CA VAL A 46 -17.79 4.20 4.19
C VAL A 46 -17.58 5.10 5.41
N ASP A 47 -18.63 5.63 6.00
CA ASP A 47 -18.50 6.44 7.19
C ASP A 47 -18.10 5.57 8.37
N GLY A 48 -16.90 5.83 8.91
CA GLY A 48 -16.38 5.06 10.02
C GLY A 48 -15.91 3.65 9.70
N VAL A 49 -15.80 3.28 8.41
CA VAL A 49 -15.34 1.93 8.06
C VAL A 49 -13.89 1.71 8.46
N THR A 50 -13.59 0.47 8.84
CA THR A 50 -12.21 0.03 9.07
C THR A 50 -11.51 -0.14 7.72
N ARG A 51 -10.18 -0.22 7.75
CA ARG A 51 -9.41 -0.48 6.53
C ARG A 51 -9.78 -1.83 5.94
N ARG A 52 -10.04 -2.80 6.78
CA ARG A 52 -10.47 -4.14 6.36
C ARG A 52 -11.77 -4.08 5.58
N GLU A 53 -12.77 -3.37 6.11
CA GLU A 53 -14.07 -3.22 5.43
C GLU A 53 -13.92 -2.45 4.11
N LEU A 54 -13.08 -1.42 4.11
CA LEU A 54 -12.83 -0.64 2.90
C LEU A 54 -12.25 -1.52 1.78
N PHE A 55 -11.28 -2.37 2.12
CA PHE A 55 -10.66 -3.26 1.13
C PHE A 55 -11.64 -4.33 0.66
N ARG A 56 -12.52 -4.81 1.55
CA ARG A 56 -13.57 -5.76 1.17
C ARG A 56 -14.53 -5.12 0.16
N LEU A 57 -14.99 -3.91 0.44
CA LEU A 57 -15.87 -3.17 -0.47
C LEU A 57 -15.19 -2.90 -1.80
N SER A 58 -13.90 -2.55 -1.75
CA SER A 58 -13.12 -2.29 -2.96
C SER A 58 -12.97 -3.54 -3.81
N ALA A 59 -12.76 -4.70 -3.19
CA ALA A 59 -12.68 -5.97 -3.91
C ALA A 59 -14.04 -6.35 -4.50
N GLU A 60 -15.12 -6.18 -3.77
CA GLU A 60 -16.47 -6.45 -4.25
C GLU A 60 -16.81 -5.59 -5.47
N ASN A 61 -16.35 -4.36 -5.48
CA ASN A 61 -16.57 -3.43 -6.58
C ASN A 61 -15.50 -3.49 -7.66
N ARG A 62 -14.58 -4.46 -7.55
CA ARG A 62 -13.52 -4.70 -8.52
C ARG A 62 -12.57 -3.52 -8.72
N LEU A 63 -12.44 -2.70 -7.70
CA LEU A 63 -11.40 -1.67 -7.68
C LEU A 63 -10.03 -2.31 -7.45
N ILE A 64 -10.00 -3.40 -6.69
CA ILE A 64 -8.81 -4.19 -6.46
C ILE A 64 -9.13 -5.65 -6.76
N ILE A 65 -8.10 -6.43 -7.07
CA ILE A 65 -8.27 -7.84 -7.43
C ILE A 65 -8.33 -8.71 -6.18
N ASP A 66 -7.42 -8.50 -5.25
CA ASP A 66 -7.19 -9.43 -4.14
C ASP A 66 -7.21 -8.71 -2.80
N PHE A 67 -8.26 -8.99 -2.03
CA PHE A 67 -8.43 -8.45 -0.69
C PHE A 67 -7.25 -8.80 0.23
N ASP A 68 -6.80 -10.05 0.18
CA ASP A 68 -5.72 -10.52 1.07
C ASP A 68 -4.40 -9.80 0.79
N GLU A 69 -4.11 -9.52 -0.48
CA GLU A 69 -2.92 -8.73 -0.83
C GLU A 69 -2.97 -7.34 -0.18
N TRP A 70 -4.11 -6.67 -0.25
CA TRP A 70 -4.23 -5.33 0.32
C TRP A 70 -4.20 -5.35 1.84
N MET A 71 -4.67 -6.42 2.47
CA MET A 71 -4.48 -6.59 3.92
C MET A 71 -3.01 -6.81 4.27
N GLU A 72 -2.25 -7.46 3.40
CA GLU A 72 -0.80 -7.60 3.57
C GLU A 72 -0.11 -6.24 3.49
N TYR A 73 -0.52 -5.38 2.55
CA TYR A 73 0.02 -4.03 2.45
C TYR A 73 -0.34 -3.20 3.69
N HIS A 74 -1.54 -3.37 4.21
CA HIS A 74 -1.95 -2.70 5.44
C HIS A 74 -1.07 -3.12 6.61
N TRP A 75 -0.80 -4.42 6.75
CA TRP A 75 0.10 -4.94 7.77
C TRP A 75 1.50 -4.35 7.62
N ALA A 76 2.04 -4.37 6.40
CA ALA A 76 3.38 -3.86 6.12
C ALA A 76 3.50 -2.38 6.46
N ARG A 77 2.49 -1.59 6.13
CA ARG A 77 2.47 -0.16 6.43
C ARG A 77 2.46 0.08 7.93
N ASN A 78 1.67 -0.67 8.68
CA ASN A 78 1.61 -0.51 10.12
C ASN A 78 2.91 -0.91 10.82
N ILE A 79 3.51 -2.02 10.38
CA ILE A 79 4.73 -2.49 11.01
C ILE A 79 5.94 -1.63 10.62
N SER A 80 5.95 -1.05 9.42
CA SER A 80 7.07 -0.23 8.95
C SER A 80 7.26 1.02 9.79
N LEU A 81 6.21 1.50 10.45
CA LEU A 81 6.30 2.69 11.31
C LEU A 81 6.95 2.39 12.66
N HIS A 82 7.03 1.13 13.04
CA HIS A 82 7.42 0.77 14.41
C HIS A 82 8.53 -0.26 14.48
N THR A 83 9.08 -0.70 13.36
CA THR A 83 10.05 -1.77 13.38
C THR A 83 11.48 -1.26 13.32
N TYR A 84 12.33 -1.87 14.14
CA TYR A 84 13.77 -1.67 14.10
C TYR A 84 14.50 -3.00 13.82
N ASN A 85 13.75 -4.06 13.57
CA ASN A 85 14.28 -5.38 13.28
C ASN A 85 14.58 -5.51 11.79
N SER A 86 15.83 -5.85 11.47
CA SER A 86 16.28 -5.93 10.08
C SER A 86 15.57 -7.03 9.27
N GLU A 87 15.18 -8.12 9.91
CA GLU A 87 14.47 -9.20 9.24
C GLU A 87 13.07 -8.76 8.81
N ILE A 88 12.38 -8.08 9.71
CA ILE A 88 11.06 -7.53 9.42
C ILE A 88 11.16 -6.42 8.37
N ALA A 89 12.19 -5.57 8.48
CA ALA A 89 12.40 -4.52 7.49
C ALA A 89 12.58 -5.09 6.09
N GLU A 90 13.32 -6.20 5.98
CA GLU A 90 13.50 -6.87 4.69
C GLU A 90 12.19 -7.46 4.18
N GLU A 91 11.40 -8.07 5.05
CA GLU A 91 10.09 -8.60 4.70
C GLU A 91 9.17 -7.48 4.20
N VAL A 92 9.12 -6.35 4.90
CA VAL A 92 8.36 -5.18 4.49
C VAL A 92 8.83 -4.70 3.12
N TYR A 93 10.14 -4.62 2.91
CA TYR A 93 10.70 -4.19 1.64
C TYR A 93 10.22 -5.10 0.49
N GLN A 94 10.24 -6.41 0.68
CA GLN A 94 9.76 -7.34 -0.35
C GLN A 94 8.27 -7.14 -0.65
N ILE A 95 7.48 -6.86 0.38
CA ILE A 95 6.06 -6.58 0.21
C ILE A 95 5.87 -5.28 -0.57
N THR A 96 6.69 -4.25 -0.33
CA THR A 96 6.58 -2.98 -1.08
C THR A 96 6.85 -3.16 -2.56
N LEU A 97 7.71 -4.11 -2.94
CA LEU A 97 7.95 -4.40 -4.35
C LEU A 97 6.72 -5.00 -5.03
N LYS A 98 5.99 -5.84 -4.32
CA LYS A 98 4.72 -6.39 -4.81
C LYS A 98 3.65 -5.30 -4.89
N PHE A 99 3.65 -4.40 -3.93
CA PHE A 99 2.67 -3.31 -3.87
C PHE A 99 2.71 -2.42 -5.11
N ILE A 100 3.88 -2.19 -5.68
CA ILE A 100 4.01 -1.33 -6.87
C ILE A 100 3.07 -1.79 -7.98
N LYS A 101 3.04 -3.09 -8.26
CA LYS A 101 2.17 -3.65 -9.29
C LYS A 101 0.69 -3.54 -8.92
N ALA A 102 0.37 -3.82 -7.67
CA ALA A 102 -1.00 -3.74 -7.19
C ALA A 102 -1.53 -2.31 -7.23
N ALA A 103 -0.69 -1.34 -6.88
CA ALA A 103 -1.05 0.07 -6.94
C ALA A 103 -1.29 0.52 -8.39
N GLN A 104 -0.43 0.11 -9.31
CA GLN A 104 -0.59 0.41 -10.73
C GLN A 104 -1.88 -0.19 -11.27
N ASP A 105 -2.20 -1.43 -10.90
CA ASP A 105 -3.45 -2.07 -11.30
C ASP A 105 -4.66 -1.31 -10.76
N PHE A 106 -4.62 -0.96 -9.48
CA PHE A 106 -5.71 -0.21 -8.86
C PHE A 106 -5.93 1.14 -9.55
N LEU A 107 -4.86 1.90 -9.77
CA LEU A 107 -4.96 3.21 -10.41
C LEU A 107 -5.47 3.10 -11.83
N GLY A 108 -5.06 2.05 -12.56
CA GLY A 108 -5.56 1.79 -13.90
C GLY A 108 -7.06 1.51 -13.91
N ARG A 109 -7.55 0.72 -12.98
CA ARG A 109 -8.98 0.42 -12.84
C ARG A 109 -9.77 1.67 -12.48
N LEU A 110 -9.24 2.47 -11.57
CA LEU A 110 -9.87 3.72 -11.15
C LEU A 110 -9.98 4.68 -12.31
N GLU A 111 -8.92 4.83 -13.09
CA GLU A 111 -8.88 5.69 -14.26
C GLU A 111 -9.91 5.30 -15.30
N MET A 112 -10.04 4.00 -15.58
CA MET A 112 -11.04 3.50 -16.53
C MET A 112 -12.47 3.78 -16.08
N ARG A 113 -12.72 3.80 -14.80
CA ARG A 113 -14.07 4.01 -14.25
C ARG A 113 -14.46 5.49 -14.16
N ASN A 114 -13.50 6.38 -14.23
CA ASN A 114 -13.75 7.81 -14.22
C ASN A 114 -14.08 8.36 -15.60
N ASP A 115 -13.94 7.54 -16.62
CA ASP A 115 -14.33 7.88 -17.97
C ASP A 115 -15.84 7.65 -18.17
#